data_b5de16d774aaaaff5a5207bf298c3fa8
#
_entry.id   b5de16d774aaaaff5a5207bf298c3fa8
#
_cell.length_a   1.000
_cell.length_b   1.000
_cell.length_c   1.000
_cell.angle_alpha   90.00
_cell.angle_beta   90.00
_cell.angle_gamma   90.00
#
_symmetry.space_group_name_H-M   'P 1'
#
loop_
_entity.id
_entity.type
_entity.pdbx_description
1 polymer ?
#
loop_
_entity_poly.entity_id
_entity_poly.type
_entity_poly.pdbx_seq_one_letter_code
_entity_poly.pdbx_strand_id
1 'polypeptide(L)'
;DGVAAKGVEILYGHGVTAISFDAANATVTVQQPDGTLQTVTARFVLDCSGYGRVLPRLLGLEEPSHLPIREALFTHITGDRRPAGREEGKIWICMHPGGAWIWIIPFSDGRTSVGAVAEPSFFADYPGTPEESLRAILTSDPNAAKRLAEMKFQFSPQRISGYSCAVKKLFGPQFALVGNATEFLDPVFSSGVTLALASANRAAKLTARHLRGEAVDWQKDYAEFLMQGVNAFRAYVTGWYDNTLPQIFFAAQKSPDITRQICSVLAGYVWDTSNPYVSQAGRA
;
A
#
# COMPACT_ATOMS: atom_id res chain seq x y z
N ASP A 1 16.88 5.85 12.93
CA ASP A 1 18.00 6.74 13.28
C ASP A 1 17.67 8.22 13.06
N GLY A 2 17.10 8.62 11.90
CA GLY A 2 16.81 10.04 11.60
C GLY A 2 15.78 10.69 12.53
N VAL A 3 14.83 9.95 13.06
CA VAL A 3 13.81 10.44 14.02
C VAL A 3 14.42 10.59 15.40
N ALA A 4 15.16 9.58 15.87
CA ALA A 4 15.86 9.62 17.15
C ALA A 4 16.90 10.76 17.20
N ALA A 5 17.62 11.03 16.09
CA ALA A 5 18.56 12.14 15.98
C ALA A 5 17.90 13.52 16.14
N LYS A 6 16.58 13.61 16.02
CA LYS A 6 15.79 14.83 16.28
C LYS A 6 15.23 14.92 17.70
N GLY A 7 15.66 14.03 18.60
CA GLY A 7 15.22 14.01 19.99
C GLY A 7 13.83 13.41 20.20
N VAL A 8 13.32 12.67 19.23
CA VAL A 8 12.05 11.94 19.38
C VAL A 8 12.35 10.58 20.00
N GLU A 9 11.68 10.28 21.10
CA GLU A 9 11.77 8.98 21.75
C GLU A 9 11.04 7.91 20.93
N ILE A 10 11.67 6.75 20.74
CA ILE A 10 11.09 5.60 20.06
C ILE A 10 11.08 4.41 21.02
N LEU A 11 9.91 3.93 21.38
CA LEU A 11 9.72 2.81 22.28
C LEU A 11 9.48 1.52 21.48
N TYR A 12 10.53 0.72 21.29
CA TYR A 12 10.43 -0.58 20.61
C TYR A 12 9.82 -1.64 21.53
N GLY A 13 9.08 -2.59 20.92
CA GLY A 13 8.42 -3.67 21.64
C GLY A 13 7.20 -3.23 22.45
N HIS A 14 6.76 -1.98 22.30
CA HIS A 14 5.58 -1.43 22.97
C HIS A 14 4.37 -1.52 22.06
N GLY A 15 3.28 -2.10 22.55
CA GLY A 15 2.02 -2.29 21.81
C GLY A 15 0.88 -1.44 22.39
N VAL A 16 0.17 -0.68 21.55
CA VAL A 16 -1.04 0.04 21.96
C VAL A 16 -2.20 -0.96 22.06
N THR A 17 -2.80 -1.06 23.22
CA THR A 17 -3.89 -2.04 23.53
C THR A 17 -5.24 -1.40 23.79
N ALA A 18 -5.27 -0.12 24.20
CA ALA A 18 -6.51 0.61 24.38
C ALA A 18 -6.28 2.12 24.15
N ILE A 19 -7.36 2.80 23.82
CA ILE A 19 -7.39 4.25 23.71
C ILE A 19 -8.75 4.78 24.16
N SER A 20 -8.75 5.89 24.89
CA SER A 20 -9.95 6.67 25.20
C SER A 20 -9.67 8.15 25.02
N PHE A 21 -10.73 8.93 24.92
CA PHE A 21 -10.65 10.38 24.67
C PHE A 21 -11.49 11.10 25.72
N ASP A 22 -10.99 12.21 26.24
CA ASP A 22 -11.75 13.20 26.98
C ASP A 22 -11.87 14.50 26.15
N ALA A 23 -12.26 15.59 26.77
CA ALA A 23 -12.45 16.87 26.08
C ALA A 23 -11.12 17.48 25.54
N ALA A 24 -9.99 17.11 26.11
CA ALA A 24 -8.69 17.75 25.83
C ALA A 24 -7.62 16.76 25.37
N ASN A 25 -7.68 15.50 25.79
CA ASN A 25 -6.60 14.55 25.64
C ASN A 25 -7.07 13.16 25.17
N ALA A 26 -6.14 12.44 24.57
CA ALA A 26 -6.20 11.00 24.36
C ALA A 26 -5.43 10.31 25.49
N THR A 27 -6.01 9.27 26.08
CA THR A 27 -5.36 8.37 27.04
C THR A 27 -5.10 7.04 26.34
N VAL A 28 -3.83 6.70 26.15
CA VAL A 28 -3.38 5.52 25.41
C VAL A 28 -2.81 4.51 26.40
N THR A 29 -3.34 3.28 26.40
CA THR A 29 -2.76 2.16 27.15
C THR A 29 -1.75 1.42 26.29
N VAL A 30 -0.55 1.28 26.81
CA VAL A 30 0.58 0.69 26.12
C VAL A 30 1.06 -0.53 26.90
N GLN A 31 1.16 -1.67 26.24
CA GLN A 31 1.79 -2.87 26.79
C GLN A 31 3.30 -2.81 26.53
N GLN A 32 4.07 -2.94 27.59
CA GLN A 32 5.53 -2.97 27.56
C GLN A 32 6.05 -4.38 27.21
N PRO A 33 7.35 -4.53 26.86
CA PRO A 33 7.93 -5.84 26.52
C PRO A 33 7.82 -6.90 27.61
N ASP A 34 7.74 -6.51 28.88
CA ASP A 34 7.56 -7.37 30.04
C ASP A 34 6.11 -7.75 30.33
N GLY A 35 5.17 -7.25 29.49
CA GLY A 35 3.73 -7.47 29.64
C GLY A 35 3.03 -6.48 30.57
N THR A 36 3.74 -5.59 31.24
CA THR A 36 3.12 -4.57 32.10
C THR A 36 2.41 -3.50 31.25
N LEU A 37 1.36 -2.89 31.81
CA LEU A 37 0.61 -1.84 31.16
C LEU A 37 1.02 -0.47 31.68
N GLN A 38 1.24 0.45 30.77
CA GLN A 38 1.50 1.85 31.05
C GLN A 38 0.46 2.73 30.38
N THR A 39 0.07 3.81 31.01
CA THR A 39 -0.81 4.82 30.43
C THR A 39 0.00 6.04 30.00
N VAL A 40 -0.25 6.48 28.78
CA VAL A 40 0.34 7.69 28.19
C VAL A 40 -0.77 8.66 27.83
N THR A 41 -0.67 9.90 28.29
CA THR A 41 -1.59 10.98 27.91
C THR A 41 -0.99 11.81 26.79
N ALA A 42 -1.78 12.01 25.73
CA ALA A 42 -1.37 12.79 24.57
C ALA A 42 -2.46 13.77 24.15
N ARG A 43 -2.08 14.96 23.68
CA ARG A 43 -3.03 15.93 23.13
C ARG A 43 -3.55 15.53 21.75
N PHE A 44 -2.78 14.74 21.01
CA PHE A 44 -3.17 14.24 19.69
C PHE A 44 -2.42 12.94 19.38
N VAL A 45 -3.07 12.00 18.68
CA VAL A 45 -2.52 10.70 18.28
C VAL A 45 -2.55 10.56 16.76
N LEU A 46 -1.41 10.20 16.16
CA LEU A 46 -1.34 9.80 14.77
C LEU A 46 -1.17 8.29 14.69
N ASP A 47 -2.16 7.59 14.14
CA ASP A 47 -2.06 6.16 13.92
C ASP A 47 -1.38 5.86 12.59
N CYS A 48 -0.12 5.45 12.66
CA CYS A 48 0.69 5.01 11.54
C CYS A 48 0.93 3.50 11.58
N SER A 49 0.04 2.73 12.20
CA SER A 49 0.22 1.29 12.45
C SER A 49 0.12 0.41 11.18
N GLY A 50 -0.16 1.01 10.03
CA GLY A 50 -0.23 0.29 8.76
C GLY A 50 -1.28 -0.83 8.80
N TYR A 51 -0.88 -2.06 8.48
CA TYR A 51 -1.76 -3.23 8.58
C TYR A 51 -2.14 -3.61 10.01
N GLY A 52 -1.46 -3.06 11.01
CA GLY A 52 -1.85 -3.18 12.41
C GLY A 52 -3.22 -2.59 12.67
N ARG A 53 -3.59 -1.50 11.96
CA ARG A 53 -4.91 -0.84 12.02
C ARG A 53 -5.38 -0.67 13.46
N VAL A 54 -4.48 -0.16 14.31
CA VAL A 54 -4.69 -0.16 15.77
C VAL A 54 -5.91 0.67 16.15
N LEU A 55 -5.96 1.95 15.80
CA LEU A 55 -7.11 2.78 16.11
C LEU A 55 -8.37 2.36 15.35
N PRO A 56 -8.34 2.00 14.06
CA PRO A 56 -9.52 1.44 13.40
C PRO A 56 -10.16 0.29 14.15
N ARG A 57 -9.37 -0.67 14.65
CA ARG A 57 -9.87 -1.79 15.44
C ARG A 57 -10.38 -1.38 16.81
N LEU A 58 -9.59 -0.62 17.57
CA LEU A 58 -9.95 -0.20 18.92
C LEU A 58 -11.21 0.67 18.97
N LEU A 59 -11.45 1.45 17.91
CA LEU A 59 -12.58 2.39 17.82
C LEU A 59 -13.76 1.89 16.97
N GLY A 60 -13.70 0.66 16.44
CA GLY A 60 -14.75 0.10 15.59
C GLY A 60 -14.95 0.88 14.27
N LEU A 61 -13.87 1.41 13.71
CA LEU A 61 -13.88 2.22 12.48
C LEU A 61 -13.62 1.40 11.22
N GLU A 62 -13.30 0.12 11.35
CA GLU A 62 -13.03 -0.73 10.16
C GLU A 62 -14.28 -0.85 9.30
N GLU A 63 -14.05 -0.81 7.98
CA GLU A 63 -15.03 -1.14 6.95
C GLU A 63 -14.42 -2.13 5.96
N PRO A 64 -15.23 -3.01 5.38
CA PRO A 64 -14.80 -3.85 4.27
C PRO A 64 -14.33 -2.98 3.10
N SER A 65 -13.33 -3.44 2.38
CA SER A 65 -12.94 -2.81 1.11
C SER A 65 -14.07 -2.98 0.07
N HIS A 66 -14.21 -1.99 -0.80
CA HIS A 66 -15.06 -2.09 -1.99
C HIS A 66 -14.42 -2.90 -3.13
N LEU A 67 -13.14 -3.24 -3.01
CA LEU A 67 -12.42 -4.06 -3.99
C LEU A 67 -12.65 -5.54 -3.72
N PRO A 68 -12.71 -6.38 -4.76
CA PRO A 68 -12.77 -7.83 -4.61
C PRO A 68 -11.60 -8.37 -3.79
N ILE A 69 -11.84 -9.46 -3.06
CA ILE A 69 -10.79 -10.13 -2.29
C ILE A 69 -9.72 -10.63 -3.27
N ARG A 70 -8.48 -10.25 -2.98
CA ARG A 70 -7.28 -10.72 -3.68
C ARG A 70 -6.34 -11.40 -2.69
N GLU A 71 -5.55 -12.30 -3.22
CA GLU A 71 -4.52 -13.02 -2.49
C GLU A 71 -3.19 -12.81 -3.17
N ALA A 72 -2.13 -12.66 -2.39
CA ALA A 72 -0.75 -12.59 -2.86
C ALA A 72 0.04 -13.76 -2.31
N LEU A 73 0.81 -14.43 -3.18
CA LEU A 73 1.83 -15.42 -2.83
C LEU A 73 3.19 -14.90 -3.27
N PHE A 74 4.14 -14.72 -2.36
CA PHE A 74 5.38 -13.98 -2.66
C PHE A 74 6.55 -14.36 -1.78
N THR A 75 7.76 -14.05 -2.28
CA THR A 75 9.01 -14.22 -1.55
C THR A 75 10.14 -13.38 -2.16
N HIS A 76 11.34 -13.53 -1.63
CA HIS A 76 12.58 -13.06 -2.25
C HIS A 76 13.39 -14.22 -2.80
N ILE A 77 14.04 -13.98 -3.94
CA ILE A 77 14.91 -14.94 -4.63
C ILE A 77 16.29 -14.35 -4.90
N THR A 78 17.23 -15.24 -5.19
CA THR A 78 18.48 -14.95 -5.93
C THR A 78 18.48 -15.70 -7.25
N GLY A 79 19.48 -15.47 -8.12
CA GLY A 79 19.57 -16.12 -9.42
C GLY A 79 18.63 -15.53 -10.48
N ASP A 80 18.22 -14.26 -10.32
CA ASP A 80 17.52 -13.48 -11.34
C ASP A 80 18.50 -13.10 -12.46
N ARG A 81 18.27 -13.60 -13.68
CA ARG A 81 19.03 -13.25 -14.88
C ARG A 81 18.55 -11.91 -15.42
N ARG A 82 18.95 -10.82 -14.74
CA ARG A 82 18.53 -9.47 -15.08
C ARG A 82 18.98 -9.08 -16.49
N PRO A 83 18.14 -8.33 -17.22
CA PRO A 83 18.60 -7.70 -18.45
C PRO A 83 19.77 -6.74 -18.16
N ALA A 84 20.59 -6.46 -19.16
CA ALA A 84 21.72 -5.55 -19.02
C ALA A 84 21.31 -4.07 -19.18
N GLY A 85 22.11 -3.16 -18.61
CA GLY A 85 22.02 -1.72 -18.83
C GLY A 85 20.77 -1.12 -18.17
N ARG A 86 20.07 -0.25 -18.90
CA ARG A 86 18.90 0.50 -18.38
C ARG A 86 17.72 -0.40 -17.95
N GLU A 87 17.68 -1.63 -18.43
CA GLU A 87 16.62 -2.59 -18.11
C GLU A 87 16.89 -3.35 -16.81
N GLU A 88 18.11 -3.33 -16.28
CA GLU A 88 18.55 -4.12 -15.12
C GLU A 88 17.72 -3.84 -13.87
N GLY A 89 17.43 -2.57 -13.60
CA GLY A 89 16.66 -2.13 -12.43
C GLY A 89 15.16 -2.03 -12.65
N LYS A 90 14.65 -2.38 -13.84
CA LYS A 90 13.22 -2.25 -14.13
C LYS A 90 12.40 -3.34 -13.47
N ILE A 91 11.29 -2.92 -12.90
CA ILE A 91 10.22 -3.79 -12.42
C ILE A 91 9.52 -4.41 -13.63
N TRP A 92 9.30 -5.73 -13.58
CA TRP A 92 8.44 -6.42 -14.55
C TRP A 92 7.10 -6.74 -13.90
N ILE A 93 6.03 -6.44 -14.64
CA ILE A 93 4.67 -6.89 -14.35
C ILE A 93 4.25 -7.76 -15.52
N CYS A 94 3.98 -9.03 -15.25
CA CYS A 94 3.52 -10.00 -16.24
C CYS A 94 2.05 -10.32 -16.00
N MET A 95 1.26 -10.34 -17.07
CA MET A 95 -0.15 -10.72 -17.02
C MET A 95 -0.28 -12.21 -17.26
N HIS A 96 -0.93 -12.91 -16.34
CA HIS A 96 -1.26 -14.32 -16.51
C HIS A 96 -2.65 -14.49 -17.16
N PRO A 97 -2.82 -15.40 -18.14
CA PRO A 97 -4.12 -15.60 -18.80
C PRO A 97 -5.27 -15.93 -17.84
N GLY A 98 -5.00 -16.56 -16.70
CA GLY A 98 -5.98 -16.86 -15.67
C GLY A 98 -6.36 -15.69 -14.75
N GLY A 99 -6.05 -14.43 -15.13
CA GLY A 99 -6.45 -13.24 -14.38
C GLY A 99 -5.51 -12.88 -13.21
N ALA A 100 -4.39 -13.58 -13.06
CA ALA A 100 -3.34 -13.20 -12.13
C ALA A 100 -2.38 -12.18 -12.76
N TRP A 101 -1.68 -11.43 -11.93
CA TRP A 101 -0.52 -10.67 -12.33
C TRP A 101 0.68 -11.03 -11.45
N ILE A 102 1.86 -10.98 -12.05
CA ILE A 102 3.13 -11.40 -11.45
C ILE A 102 4.04 -10.18 -11.39
N TRP A 103 4.76 -10.00 -10.28
CA TRP A 103 5.82 -9.01 -10.20
C TRP A 103 7.20 -9.64 -10.09
N ILE A 104 8.19 -8.96 -10.68
CA ILE A 104 9.61 -9.25 -10.56
C ILE A 104 10.32 -7.92 -10.30
N ILE A 105 10.76 -7.69 -9.06
CA ILE A 105 11.30 -6.41 -8.58
C ILE A 105 12.73 -6.62 -8.12
N PRO A 106 13.74 -6.19 -8.90
CA PRO A 106 15.15 -6.33 -8.54
C PRO A 106 15.54 -5.34 -7.43
N PHE A 107 16.31 -5.81 -6.45
CA PHE A 107 16.92 -5.00 -5.41
C PHE A 107 18.40 -4.74 -5.70
N SER A 108 18.95 -3.65 -5.12
CA SER A 108 20.34 -3.26 -5.30
C SER A 108 21.36 -4.24 -4.68
N ASP A 109 20.91 -5.06 -3.73
CA ASP A 109 21.73 -6.07 -3.04
C ASP A 109 21.79 -7.43 -3.77
N GLY A 110 21.26 -7.52 -4.98
CA GLY A 110 21.26 -8.73 -5.80
C GLY A 110 20.05 -9.64 -5.59
N ARG A 111 19.23 -9.40 -4.57
CA ARG A 111 17.95 -10.09 -4.39
C ARG A 111 16.90 -9.57 -5.35
N THR A 112 15.88 -10.36 -5.58
CA THR A 112 14.70 -9.96 -6.35
C THR A 112 13.45 -10.38 -5.59
N SER A 113 12.52 -9.44 -5.40
CA SER A 113 11.17 -9.75 -4.90
C SER A 113 10.35 -10.29 -6.05
N VAL A 114 9.69 -11.41 -5.83
CA VAL A 114 8.78 -12.04 -6.79
C VAL A 114 7.48 -12.42 -6.10
N GLY A 115 6.38 -12.35 -6.84
CA GLY A 115 5.10 -12.81 -6.36
C GLY A 115 4.02 -12.74 -7.41
N ALA A 116 2.88 -13.30 -7.05
CA ALA A 116 1.67 -13.31 -7.87
C ALA A 116 0.47 -12.84 -7.03
N VAL A 117 -0.42 -12.13 -7.67
CA VAL A 117 -1.70 -11.69 -7.10
C VAL A 117 -2.83 -12.17 -7.99
N ALA A 118 -3.85 -12.76 -7.37
CA ALA A 118 -5.04 -13.25 -8.05
C ALA A 118 -6.24 -13.31 -7.10
N GLU A 119 -7.38 -13.73 -7.61
CA GLU A 119 -8.48 -14.24 -6.78
C GLU A 119 -8.05 -15.50 -6.05
N PRO A 120 -8.54 -15.76 -4.83
CA PRO A 120 -8.14 -16.95 -4.07
C PRO A 120 -8.34 -18.27 -4.83
N SER A 121 -9.38 -18.37 -5.67
CA SER A 121 -9.69 -19.55 -6.51
C SER A 121 -8.57 -19.88 -7.51
N PHE A 122 -7.87 -18.89 -8.03
CA PHE A 122 -6.75 -19.09 -8.96
C PHE A 122 -5.66 -20.00 -8.41
N PHE A 123 -5.36 -19.87 -7.12
CA PHE A 123 -4.28 -20.66 -6.50
C PHE A 123 -4.63 -22.12 -6.32
N ALA A 124 -5.89 -22.51 -6.44
CA ALA A 124 -6.31 -23.91 -6.41
C ALA A 124 -5.79 -24.70 -7.64
N ASP A 125 -5.54 -24.03 -8.75
CA ASP A 125 -4.99 -24.63 -9.97
C ASP A 125 -3.47 -24.91 -9.86
N TYR A 126 -2.85 -24.44 -8.79
CA TYR A 126 -1.42 -24.58 -8.49
C TYR A 126 -1.21 -25.30 -7.15
N PRO A 127 -1.57 -26.60 -7.05
CA PRO A 127 -1.43 -27.38 -5.82
C PRO A 127 0.04 -27.63 -5.48
N GLY A 128 0.29 -28.03 -4.24
CA GLY A 128 1.62 -28.39 -3.73
C GLY A 128 2.09 -27.46 -2.59
N THR A 129 3.38 -27.45 -2.35
CA THR A 129 3.98 -26.52 -1.39
C THR A 129 3.90 -25.07 -1.90
N PRO A 130 3.97 -24.08 -1.01
CA PRO A 130 4.02 -22.67 -1.45
C PRO A 130 5.15 -22.37 -2.46
N GLU A 131 6.28 -23.06 -2.36
CA GLU A 131 7.39 -22.93 -3.30
C GLU A 131 7.06 -23.51 -4.68
N GLU A 132 6.46 -24.69 -4.73
CA GLU A 132 6.05 -25.34 -5.99
C GLU A 132 4.99 -24.52 -6.69
N SER A 133 3.96 -24.08 -5.96
CA SER A 133 2.90 -23.22 -6.48
C SER A 133 3.46 -21.92 -7.05
N LEU A 134 4.26 -21.18 -6.27
CA LEU A 134 4.81 -19.91 -6.73
C LEU A 134 5.76 -20.11 -7.92
N ARG A 135 6.60 -21.14 -7.91
CA ARG A 135 7.48 -21.46 -9.04
C ARG A 135 6.71 -21.73 -10.31
N ALA A 136 5.66 -22.54 -10.24
CA ALA A 136 4.81 -22.85 -11.40
C ALA A 136 4.14 -21.60 -11.96
N ILE A 137 3.59 -20.73 -11.09
CA ILE A 137 3.00 -19.46 -11.51
C ILE A 137 4.03 -18.53 -12.17
N LEU A 138 5.19 -18.32 -11.54
CA LEU A 138 6.24 -17.43 -12.04
C LEU A 138 6.80 -17.89 -13.39
N THR A 139 6.82 -19.18 -13.65
CA THR A 139 7.34 -19.76 -14.89
C THR A 139 6.26 -20.00 -15.96
N SER A 140 5.02 -19.62 -15.71
CA SER A 140 3.93 -19.69 -16.70
C SER A 140 4.10 -18.70 -17.84
N ASP A 141 4.71 -17.53 -17.59
CA ASP A 141 5.12 -16.59 -18.64
C ASP A 141 6.50 -16.99 -19.21
N PRO A 142 6.65 -17.19 -20.53
CA PRO A 142 7.91 -17.63 -21.12
C PRO A 142 9.10 -16.69 -20.90
N ASN A 143 8.86 -15.38 -20.81
CA ASN A 143 9.93 -14.41 -20.57
C ASN A 143 10.35 -14.41 -19.09
N ALA A 144 9.37 -14.48 -18.17
CA ALA A 144 9.64 -14.65 -16.76
C ALA A 144 10.35 -16.00 -16.49
N ALA A 145 9.92 -17.11 -17.10
CA ALA A 145 10.57 -18.40 -16.99
C ALA A 145 12.03 -18.36 -17.41
N LYS A 146 12.34 -17.70 -18.53
CA LYS A 146 13.71 -17.53 -19.02
C LYS A 146 14.57 -16.68 -18.07
N ARG A 147 14.01 -15.60 -17.55
CA ARG A 147 14.66 -14.70 -16.59
C ARG A 147 14.93 -15.38 -15.25
N LEU A 148 13.97 -16.17 -14.76
CA LEU A 148 13.98 -16.81 -13.46
C LEU A 148 14.49 -18.27 -13.48
N ALA A 149 15.11 -18.72 -14.57
CA ALA A 149 15.56 -20.12 -14.75
C ALA A 149 16.50 -20.64 -13.64
N GLU A 150 17.25 -19.73 -13.02
CA GLU A 150 18.21 -20.05 -11.94
C GLU A 150 17.73 -19.59 -10.55
N MET A 151 16.44 -19.25 -10.43
CA MET A 151 15.90 -18.72 -9.16
C MET A 151 16.06 -19.69 -8.01
N LYS A 152 16.52 -19.16 -6.87
CA LYS A 152 16.61 -19.85 -5.59
C LYS A 152 15.83 -19.04 -4.56
N PHE A 153 14.86 -19.67 -3.92
CA PHE A 153 14.10 -19.04 -2.85
C PHE A 153 14.99 -18.76 -1.64
N GLN A 154 14.93 -17.54 -1.13
CA GLN A 154 15.67 -17.15 0.06
C GLN A 154 14.88 -17.40 1.33
N PHE A 155 13.56 -17.36 1.23
CA PHE A 155 12.61 -17.61 2.30
C PHE A 155 11.47 -18.44 1.74
N SER A 156 10.80 -19.19 2.61
CA SER A 156 9.52 -19.82 2.25
C SER A 156 8.52 -18.76 1.81
N PRO A 157 7.83 -18.96 0.68
CA PRO A 157 6.84 -17.99 0.22
C PRO A 157 5.75 -17.73 1.26
N GLN A 158 5.41 -16.48 1.41
CA GLN A 158 4.35 -16.01 2.29
C GLN A 158 3.08 -15.80 1.51
N ARG A 159 1.94 -16.04 2.16
CA ARG A 159 0.61 -15.83 1.60
C ARG A 159 -0.13 -14.78 2.42
N ILE A 160 -0.73 -13.81 1.76
CA ILE A 160 -1.61 -12.81 2.37
C ILE A 160 -2.88 -12.69 1.56
N SER A 161 -4.03 -12.69 2.21
CA SER A 161 -5.34 -12.60 1.58
C SER A 161 -6.18 -11.49 2.20
N GLY A 162 -7.05 -10.85 1.40
CA GLY A 162 -7.98 -9.84 1.89
C GLY A 162 -7.28 -8.60 2.47
N TYR A 163 -6.18 -8.19 1.88
CA TYR A 163 -5.36 -7.07 2.36
C TYR A 163 -5.97 -5.69 2.08
N SER A 164 -6.93 -5.58 1.15
CA SER A 164 -7.62 -4.32 0.88
C SER A 164 -8.56 -3.98 2.04
N CYS A 165 -8.56 -2.73 2.46
CA CYS A 165 -9.32 -2.27 3.63
C CYS A 165 -9.74 -0.82 3.48
N ALA A 166 -10.80 -0.44 4.21
CA ALA A 166 -11.33 0.91 4.31
C ALA A 166 -11.66 1.28 5.76
N VAL A 167 -11.99 2.53 6.02
CA VAL A 167 -12.42 3.03 7.33
C VAL A 167 -13.58 4.00 7.22
N LYS A 168 -14.43 4.01 8.25
CA LYS A 168 -15.57 4.94 8.39
C LYS A 168 -15.15 6.40 8.57
N LYS A 169 -13.99 6.62 9.21
CA LYS A 169 -13.48 7.96 9.54
C LYS A 169 -11.97 7.98 9.45
N LEU A 170 -11.42 9.03 8.92
CA LEU A 170 -9.97 9.26 8.80
C LEU A 170 -9.39 10.02 9.98
N PHE A 171 -10.22 10.68 10.78
CA PHE A 171 -9.81 11.51 11.90
C PHE A 171 -10.90 11.64 12.96
N GLY A 172 -10.52 12.10 14.12
CA GLY A 172 -11.40 12.54 15.22
C GLY A 172 -10.84 13.78 15.92
N PRO A 173 -11.44 14.25 17.00
CA PRO A 173 -10.99 15.47 17.70
C PRO A 173 -9.52 15.42 18.13
N GLN A 174 -9.02 14.25 18.54
CA GLN A 174 -7.64 14.07 19.02
C GLN A 174 -6.89 12.96 18.32
N PHE A 175 -7.32 12.54 17.12
CA PHE A 175 -6.55 11.57 16.33
C PHE A 175 -6.70 11.77 14.82
N ALA A 176 -5.71 11.27 14.07
CA ALA A 176 -5.83 11.03 12.65
C ALA A 176 -5.15 9.71 12.27
N LEU A 177 -5.75 9.00 11.31
CA LEU A 177 -5.21 7.78 10.72
C LEU A 177 -4.29 8.14 9.57
N VAL A 178 -3.20 7.40 9.37
CA VAL A 178 -2.15 7.70 8.39
C VAL A 178 -1.75 6.43 7.63
N GLY A 179 -1.48 6.56 6.34
CA GLY A 179 -1.05 5.44 5.51
C GLY A 179 -2.05 4.29 5.48
N ASN A 180 -1.58 3.05 5.56
CA ASN A 180 -2.46 1.87 5.50
C ASN A 180 -3.40 1.71 6.70
N ALA A 181 -3.24 2.50 7.77
CA ALA A 181 -4.24 2.58 8.82
C ALA A 181 -5.54 3.26 8.34
N THR A 182 -5.50 4.02 7.24
CA THR A 182 -6.68 4.61 6.58
C THR A 182 -7.29 3.64 5.59
N GLU A 183 -6.73 3.55 4.42
CA GLU A 183 -7.18 2.70 3.33
C GLU A 183 -5.99 2.07 2.62
N PHE A 184 -6.13 0.80 2.27
CA PHE A 184 -5.20 0.10 1.37
C PHE A 184 -6.00 -0.49 0.21
N LEU A 185 -5.57 -0.21 -1.00
CA LEU A 185 -6.24 -0.65 -2.21
C LEU A 185 -5.69 -1.98 -2.71
N ASP A 186 -4.58 -1.92 -3.45
CA ASP A 186 -3.95 -3.06 -4.10
C ASP A 186 -2.47 -2.74 -4.39
N PRO A 187 -1.57 -3.74 -4.35
CA PRO A 187 -0.15 -3.50 -4.60
C PRO A 187 0.21 -3.26 -6.07
N VAL A 188 -0.69 -3.48 -7.03
CA VAL A 188 -0.40 -3.45 -8.47
C VAL A 188 0.29 -2.16 -8.95
N PHE A 189 -0.08 -1.02 -8.40
CA PHE A 189 0.52 0.28 -8.76
C PHE A 189 1.45 0.84 -7.69
N SER A 190 1.80 0.05 -6.66
CA SER A 190 2.71 0.46 -5.57
C SER A 190 2.30 1.78 -4.89
N SER A 191 1.01 2.08 -4.85
CA SER A 191 0.44 3.36 -4.38
C SER A 191 0.56 3.58 -2.87
N GLY A 192 0.74 2.51 -2.09
CA GLY A 192 0.71 2.57 -0.63
C GLY A 192 1.74 3.52 -0.02
N VAL A 193 2.98 3.53 -0.55
CA VAL A 193 4.05 4.43 -0.05
C VAL A 193 3.73 5.89 -0.36
N THR A 194 3.21 6.19 -1.56
CA THR A 194 2.79 7.55 -1.93
C THR A 194 1.71 8.06 -1.00
N LEU A 195 0.67 7.27 -0.77
CA LEU A 195 -0.43 7.63 0.14
C LEU A 195 0.06 7.78 1.59
N ALA A 196 0.94 6.89 2.04
CA ALA A 196 1.50 6.95 3.39
C ALA A 196 2.32 8.22 3.62
N LEU A 197 3.22 8.57 2.70
CA LEU A 197 4.05 9.77 2.81
C LEU A 197 3.22 11.06 2.69
N ALA A 198 2.26 11.11 1.77
CA ALA A 198 1.39 12.27 1.58
C ALA A 198 0.50 12.50 2.81
N SER A 199 -0.17 11.44 3.30
CA SER A 199 -1.01 11.52 4.50
C SER A 199 -0.19 11.89 5.75
N ALA A 200 1.00 11.30 5.94
CA ALA A 200 1.87 11.60 7.07
C ALA A 200 2.33 13.07 7.08
N ASN A 201 2.81 13.56 5.94
CA ASN A 201 3.23 14.96 5.81
C ASN A 201 2.06 15.94 6.07
N ARG A 202 0.87 15.62 5.53
CA ARG A 202 -0.32 16.45 5.72
C ARG A 202 -0.80 16.41 7.17
N ALA A 203 -0.97 15.24 7.75
CA ALA A 203 -1.39 15.05 9.13
C ALA A 203 -0.43 15.73 10.13
N ALA A 204 0.87 15.57 9.95
CA ALA A 204 1.87 16.19 10.83
C ALA A 204 1.78 17.73 10.84
N LYS A 205 1.62 18.36 9.66
CA LYS A 205 1.47 19.81 9.55
C LYS A 205 0.18 20.30 10.21
N LEU A 206 -0.93 19.59 10.00
CA LEU A 206 -2.22 19.95 10.59
C LEU A 206 -2.23 19.72 12.11
N THR A 207 -1.63 18.63 12.59
CA THR A 207 -1.46 18.38 14.02
C THR A 207 -0.63 19.48 14.68
N ALA A 208 0.46 19.92 14.06
CA ALA A 208 1.27 21.01 14.60
C ALA A 208 0.47 22.32 14.70
N ARG A 209 -0.37 22.66 13.74
CA ARG A 209 -1.29 23.80 13.77
C ARG A 209 -2.32 23.64 14.90
N HIS A 210 -2.98 22.48 14.95
CA HIS A 210 -3.96 22.14 15.98
C HIS A 210 -3.39 22.28 17.40
N LEU A 211 -2.19 21.78 17.63
CA LEU A 211 -1.51 21.85 18.93
C LEU A 211 -1.12 23.29 19.36
N ARG A 212 -1.01 24.22 18.39
CA ARG A 212 -0.82 25.67 18.67
C ARG A 212 -2.14 26.41 18.89
N GLY A 213 -3.29 25.71 18.82
CA GLY A 213 -4.61 26.33 18.96
C GLY A 213 -5.14 27.01 17.68
N GLU A 214 -4.49 26.76 16.54
CA GLU A 214 -4.99 27.26 15.24
C GLU A 214 -6.21 26.45 14.81
N ALA A 215 -7.17 27.10 14.18
CA ALA A 215 -8.31 26.41 13.57
C ALA A 215 -7.83 25.50 12.43
N VAL A 216 -8.25 24.24 12.45
CA VAL A 216 -7.94 23.23 11.45
C VAL A 216 -9.24 22.57 11.00
N ASP A 217 -9.53 22.65 9.72
CA ASP A 217 -10.62 21.89 9.10
C ASP A 217 -10.11 20.53 8.66
N TRP A 218 -10.17 19.55 9.57
CA TRP A 218 -9.70 18.18 9.29
C TRP A 218 -10.46 17.51 8.15
N GLN A 219 -11.73 17.86 7.95
CA GLN A 219 -12.51 17.32 6.83
C GLN A 219 -11.94 17.79 5.51
N LYS A 220 -11.84 19.11 5.32
CA LYS A 220 -11.36 19.71 4.08
C LYS A 220 -9.86 19.56 3.89
N ASP A 221 -9.09 19.88 4.96
CA ASP A 221 -7.64 19.97 4.86
C ASP A 221 -6.96 18.60 4.88
N TYR A 222 -7.60 17.55 5.42
CA TYR A 222 -7.03 16.20 5.53
C TYR A 222 -7.83 15.15 4.76
N ALA A 223 -9.09 14.92 5.13
CA ALA A 223 -9.87 13.81 4.61
C ALA A 223 -10.13 13.94 3.12
N GLU A 224 -10.62 15.08 2.66
CA GLU A 224 -10.89 15.32 1.23
C GLU A 224 -9.60 15.26 0.41
N PHE A 225 -8.52 15.87 0.91
CA PHE A 225 -7.21 15.77 0.27
C PHE A 225 -6.76 14.31 0.11
N LEU A 226 -6.79 13.51 1.17
CA LEU A 226 -6.34 12.13 1.12
C LEU A 226 -7.23 11.30 0.18
N MET A 227 -8.55 11.43 0.32
CA MET A 227 -9.52 10.69 -0.49
C MET A 227 -9.45 11.02 -1.98
N GLN A 228 -9.06 12.23 -2.36
CA GLN A 228 -8.78 12.56 -3.77
C GLN A 228 -7.68 11.64 -4.34
N GLY A 229 -6.55 11.51 -3.65
CA GLY A 229 -5.46 10.61 -4.07
C GLY A 229 -5.86 9.14 -4.05
N VAL A 230 -6.57 8.70 -3.00
CA VAL A 230 -7.10 7.35 -2.88
C VAL A 230 -8.04 7.02 -4.04
N ASN A 231 -8.98 7.91 -4.36
CA ASN A 231 -9.97 7.70 -5.43
C ASN A 231 -9.30 7.65 -6.82
N ALA A 232 -8.27 8.48 -7.05
CA ALA A 232 -7.50 8.41 -8.29
C ALA A 232 -6.83 7.04 -8.45
N PHE A 233 -6.13 6.54 -7.43
CA PHE A 233 -5.54 5.21 -7.48
C PHE A 233 -6.59 4.09 -7.52
N ARG A 234 -7.73 4.24 -6.83
CA ARG A 234 -8.82 3.25 -6.86
C ARG A 234 -9.36 3.08 -8.28
N ALA A 235 -9.56 4.17 -9.03
CA ALA A 235 -9.99 4.09 -10.42
C ALA A 235 -8.99 3.30 -11.29
N TYR A 236 -7.69 3.46 -11.04
CA TYR A 236 -6.66 2.69 -11.74
C TYR A 236 -6.67 1.21 -11.35
N VAL A 237 -6.83 0.89 -10.06
CA VAL A 237 -6.93 -0.50 -9.60
C VAL A 237 -8.16 -1.17 -10.20
N THR A 238 -9.31 -0.48 -10.20
CA THR A 238 -10.53 -0.98 -10.85
C THR A 238 -10.30 -1.22 -12.34
N GLY A 239 -9.75 -0.21 -13.04
CA GLY A 239 -9.44 -0.30 -14.47
C GLY A 239 -8.40 -1.37 -14.83
N TRP A 240 -7.54 -1.76 -13.89
CA TRP A 240 -6.63 -2.89 -14.07
C TRP A 240 -7.40 -4.21 -14.11
N TYR A 241 -8.30 -4.42 -13.15
CA TYR A 241 -9.02 -5.68 -13.01
C TYR A 241 -10.22 -5.83 -13.96
N ASP A 242 -10.82 -4.73 -14.43
CA ASP A 242 -11.86 -4.75 -15.48
C ASP A 242 -11.29 -4.77 -16.91
N ASN A 243 -9.96 -4.84 -17.05
CA ASN A 243 -9.22 -4.87 -18.31
C ASN A 243 -9.21 -3.55 -19.11
N THR A 244 -9.72 -2.45 -18.59
CA THR A 244 -9.67 -1.14 -19.25
C THR A 244 -8.24 -0.61 -19.39
N LEU A 245 -7.48 -0.60 -18.30
CA LEU A 245 -6.07 -0.16 -18.32
C LEU A 245 -5.15 -1.10 -19.09
N PRO A 246 -5.21 -2.43 -18.96
CA PRO A 246 -4.43 -3.34 -19.80
C PRO A 246 -4.62 -3.09 -21.30
N GLN A 247 -5.84 -2.83 -21.77
CA GLN A 247 -6.09 -2.48 -23.18
C GLN A 247 -5.31 -1.24 -23.60
N ILE A 248 -5.22 -0.22 -22.74
CA ILE A 248 -4.45 1.00 -23.02
C ILE A 248 -2.94 0.69 -22.98
N PHE A 249 -2.46 -0.05 -21.96
CA PHE A 249 -1.05 -0.36 -21.78
C PHE A 249 -0.48 -1.22 -22.91
N PHE A 250 -1.28 -2.15 -23.42
CA PHE A 250 -0.87 -3.08 -24.48
C PHE A 250 -1.39 -2.70 -25.86
N ALA A 251 -1.97 -1.49 -26.03
CA ALA A 251 -2.37 -0.98 -27.33
C ALA A 251 -1.19 -0.95 -28.33
N ALA A 252 -1.43 -1.40 -29.56
CA ALA A 252 -0.40 -1.40 -30.62
C ALA A 252 0.07 0.01 -30.98
N GLN A 253 -0.84 1.00 -30.91
CA GLN A 253 -0.52 2.40 -31.10
C GLN A 253 -0.77 3.15 -29.79
N LYS A 254 0.24 3.85 -29.30
CA LYS A 254 0.19 4.61 -28.05
C LYS A 254 0.30 6.10 -28.33
N SER A 255 -0.62 6.88 -27.79
CA SER A 255 -0.49 8.33 -27.76
C SER A 255 0.58 8.74 -26.74
N PRO A 256 1.62 9.50 -27.14
CA PRO A 256 2.63 9.98 -26.20
C PRO A 256 2.04 10.81 -25.04
N ASP A 257 0.98 11.60 -25.31
CA ASP A 257 0.34 12.42 -24.30
C ASP A 257 -0.42 11.58 -23.28
N ILE A 258 -1.21 10.61 -23.72
CA ILE A 258 -1.90 9.66 -22.84
C ILE A 258 -0.88 8.90 -22.00
N THR A 259 0.18 8.40 -22.63
CA THR A 259 1.25 7.70 -21.91
C THR A 259 1.85 8.56 -20.82
N ARG A 260 2.20 9.83 -21.12
CA ARG A 260 2.76 10.76 -20.15
C ARG A 260 1.80 11.04 -18.99
N GLN A 261 0.51 11.27 -19.28
CA GLN A 261 -0.52 11.54 -18.27
C GLN A 261 -0.73 10.35 -17.34
N ILE A 262 -0.80 9.12 -17.87
CA ILE A 262 -0.91 7.89 -17.09
C ILE A 262 0.35 7.67 -16.26
N CYS A 263 1.54 7.81 -16.85
CA CYS A 263 2.81 7.70 -16.11
C CYS A 263 2.91 8.72 -14.97
N SER A 264 2.37 9.93 -15.15
CA SER A 264 2.30 10.94 -14.10
C SER A 264 1.49 10.45 -12.90
N VAL A 265 0.31 9.86 -13.12
CA VAL A 265 -0.51 9.29 -12.05
C VAL A 265 0.23 8.14 -11.34
N LEU A 266 0.83 7.22 -12.10
CA LEU A 266 1.60 6.09 -11.55
C LEU A 266 2.86 6.55 -10.80
N ALA A 267 3.42 7.71 -11.14
CA ALA A 267 4.51 8.34 -10.40
C ALA A 267 4.05 9.07 -9.13
N GLY A 268 2.75 9.03 -8.79
CA GLY A 268 2.20 9.58 -7.56
C GLY A 268 1.62 11.00 -7.67
N TYR A 269 1.52 11.59 -8.88
CA TYR A 269 0.92 12.92 -9.07
C TYR A 269 -0.62 12.86 -9.10
N VAL A 270 -1.20 12.19 -8.10
CA VAL A 270 -2.65 11.91 -7.99
C VAL A 270 -3.47 13.09 -7.44
N TRP A 271 -2.82 14.20 -7.13
CA TRP A 271 -3.46 15.47 -6.74
C TRP A 271 -3.37 16.55 -7.84
N ASP A 272 -2.75 16.25 -8.98
CA ASP A 272 -2.68 17.17 -10.12
C ASP A 272 -3.99 17.12 -10.91
N THR A 273 -4.92 18.02 -10.58
CA THR A 273 -6.23 18.12 -11.23
C THR A 273 -6.18 18.64 -12.66
N SER A 274 -5.03 19.15 -13.13
CA SER A 274 -4.83 19.51 -14.53
C SER A 274 -4.73 18.26 -15.42
N ASN A 275 -4.37 17.12 -14.86
CA ASN A 275 -4.34 15.83 -15.53
C ASN A 275 -5.76 15.25 -15.61
N PRO A 276 -6.32 15.02 -16.82
CA PRO A 276 -7.67 14.48 -16.99
C PRO A 276 -7.84 13.09 -16.35
N TYR A 277 -6.78 12.28 -16.29
CA TYR A 277 -6.77 10.97 -15.63
C TYR A 277 -6.77 11.04 -14.10
N VAL A 278 -6.65 12.24 -13.53
CA VAL A 278 -6.87 12.53 -12.10
C VAL A 278 -8.24 13.18 -11.92
N SER A 279 -8.53 14.27 -12.66
CA SER A 279 -9.74 15.07 -12.46
C SER A 279 -11.03 14.35 -12.84
N GLN A 280 -10.94 13.33 -13.70
CA GLN A 280 -12.07 12.50 -14.14
C GLN A 280 -12.01 11.07 -13.56
N ALA A 281 -11.07 10.78 -12.68
CA ALA A 281 -10.95 9.48 -12.04
C ALA A 281 -12.27 9.13 -11.31
N GLY A 282 -12.90 8.02 -11.69
CA GLY A 282 -14.18 7.58 -11.13
C GLY A 282 -15.43 8.17 -11.79
N ARG A 283 -15.31 8.84 -12.93
CA ARG A 283 -16.46 9.29 -13.75
C ARG A 283 -16.71 8.40 -14.97
N ALA A 284 -15.91 7.36 -15.16
CA ALA A 284 -16.05 6.36 -16.24
C ALA A 284 -16.75 5.12 -15.73
#